data_0698ccc9e8ab9521561650f1714859cd
#
_entry.id   0698ccc9e8ab9521561650f1714859cd
#
_cell.length_a   1.000
_cell.length_b   1.000
_cell.length_c   1.000
_cell.angle_alpha   90.00
_cell.angle_beta   90.00
_cell.angle_gamma   90.00
#
_symmetry.space_group_name_H-M   'P 1'
#
loop_
_entity.id
_entity.type
_entity.pdbx_description
1 polymer ?
#
loop_
_entity_poly.entity_id
_entity_poly.type
_entity_poly.pdbx_seq_one_letter_code
_entity_poly.pdbx_strand_id
1 'polypeptide(L)'
;YIRVVNGLLIYILLGIGLNIVIGYAGLLDLGFVAFYAVGAYTYGLLASPQLDLHLPFLLIVVIAALAGMITGILLGIPVLKLRGDYLAIVTLGFGEIIRIVINNMDWLTGGPQGIARLDKASIAGIEFTRPVEIYWLLLVVVVLAAVIVWRLEHSILGKAWAAIREDQDAARGIGINTTRAKLAAFATSATIGSIAGVIFAASQRFVSPESFTLQESVLIVLMIVIVVPVALGLAIL
;
A
#
# COMPACT_ATOMS: atom_id res chain seq x y z
N TYR A 1 19.81 1.64 15.54
CA TYR A 1 18.50 1.29 16.13
C TYR A 1 17.33 2.05 15.46
N ILE A 2 17.37 3.38 15.31
CA ILE A 2 16.25 4.19 14.76
C ILE A 2 15.89 3.80 13.32
N ARG A 3 16.87 3.48 12.48
CA ARG A 3 16.60 3.00 11.11
C ARG A 3 15.79 1.70 11.07
N VAL A 4 16.07 0.79 12.01
CA VAL A 4 15.30 -0.46 12.14
C VAL A 4 13.86 -0.17 12.54
N VAL A 5 13.67 0.75 13.49
CA VAL A 5 12.32 1.16 13.93
C VAL A 5 11.56 1.84 12.79
N ASN A 6 12.21 2.67 11.97
CA ASN A 6 11.58 3.25 10.78
C ASN A 6 11.14 2.16 9.78
N GLY A 7 11.98 1.14 9.55
CA GLY A 7 11.60 -0.01 8.76
C GLY A 7 10.35 -0.73 9.30
N LEU A 8 10.33 -1.00 10.61
CA LEU A 8 9.16 -1.62 11.27
C LEU A 8 7.88 -0.78 11.11
N LEU A 9 7.97 0.55 11.24
CA LEU A 9 6.82 1.43 11.06
C LEU A 9 6.30 1.41 9.61
N ILE A 10 7.17 1.28 8.60
CA ILE A 10 6.77 1.11 7.20
C ILE A 10 6.01 -0.21 7.03
N TYR A 11 6.52 -1.31 7.58
CA TYR A 11 5.83 -2.60 7.52
C TYR A 11 4.50 -2.58 8.28
N ILE A 12 4.40 -1.87 9.42
CA ILE A 12 3.14 -1.67 10.12
C ILE A 12 2.15 -0.92 9.24
N LEU A 13 2.59 0.14 8.56
CA LEU A 13 1.74 0.91 7.64
C LEU A 13 1.25 0.05 6.47
N LEU A 14 2.14 -0.74 5.87
CA LEU A 14 1.78 -1.71 4.83
C LEU A 14 0.80 -2.75 5.35
N GLY A 15 1.02 -3.26 6.57
CA GLY A 15 0.11 -4.18 7.24
C GLY A 15 -1.28 -3.59 7.46
N ILE A 16 -1.38 -2.35 7.93
CA ILE A 16 -2.66 -1.63 8.09
C ILE A 16 -3.39 -1.52 6.75
N GLY A 17 -2.68 -1.16 5.67
CA GLY A 17 -3.25 -1.07 4.33
C GLY A 17 -3.78 -2.41 3.82
N LEU A 18 -2.98 -3.45 3.89
CA LEU A 18 -3.34 -4.79 3.40
C LEU A 18 -4.42 -5.44 4.26
N ASN A 19 -4.49 -5.13 5.57
CA ASN A 19 -5.53 -5.63 6.46
C ASN A 19 -6.95 -5.22 6.02
N ILE A 20 -7.12 -4.13 5.27
CA ILE A 20 -8.42 -3.74 4.73
C ILE A 20 -8.93 -4.81 3.76
N VAL A 21 -8.08 -5.30 2.88
CA VAL A 21 -8.45 -6.29 1.86
C VAL A 21 -8.52 -7.70 2.44
N ILE A 22 -7.48 -8.13 3.17
CA ILE A 22 -7.42 -9.48 3.74
C ILE A 22 -8.26 -9.61 5.01
N GLY A 23 -8.07 -8.70 5.96
CA GLY A 23 -8.69 -8.78 7.29
C GLY A 23 -10.17 -8.46 7.26
N TYR A 24 -10.58 -7.33 6.68
CA TYR A 24 -11.98 -6.91 6.69
C TYR A 24 -12.78 -7.46 5.53
N ALA A 25 -12.27 -7.42 4.30
CA ALA A 25 -13.00 -7.87 3.11
C ALA A 25 -12.83 -9.38 2.80
N GLY A 26 -11.89 -10.06 3.43
CA GLY A 26 -11.63 -11.49 3.23
C GLY A 26 -11.10 -11.84 1.82
N LEU A 27 -10.41 -10.90 1.18
CA LEU A 27 -9.88 -11.04 -0.18
C LEU A 27 -8.37 -11.24 -0.11
N LEU A 28 -7.87 -12.38 -0.56
CA LEU A 28 -6.44 -12.67 -0.53
C LEU A 28 -5.72 -11.90 -1.66
N ASP A 29 -4.98 -10.87 -1.28
CA ASP A 29 -4.19 -10.03 -2.19
C ASP A 29 -2.69 -10.32 -1.99
N LEU A 30 -2.07 -10.98 -2.98
CA LEU A 30 -0.63 -11.25 -3.03
C LEU A 30 0.14 -10.23 -3.89
N GLY A 31 -0.57 -9.31 -4.53
CA GLY A 31 0.00 -8.26 -5.39
C GLY A 31 0.18 -6.91 -4.70
N PHE A 32 -0.02 -6.83 -3.38
CA PHE A 32 -0.02 -5.57 -2.63
C PHE A 32 1.26 -4.76 -2.78
N VAL A 33 2.40 -5.44 -2.99
CA VAL A 33 3.70 -4.78 -3.22
C VAL A 33 3.69 -3.88 -4.46
N ALA A 34 2.80 -4.12 -5.43
CA ALA A 34 2.66 -3.25 -6.60
C ALA A 34 2.22 -1.83 -6.21
N PHE A 35 1.30 -1.69 -5.27
CA PHE A 35 0.85 -0.37 -4.79
C PHE A 35 1.95 0.36 -4.05
N TYR A 36 2.74 -0.39 -3.29
CA TYR A 36 3.94 0.11 -2.63
C TYR A 36 4.98 0.61 -3.64
N ALA A 37 5.22 -0.15 -4.72
CA ALA A 37 6.08 0.24 -5.83
C ALA A 37 5.56 1.50 -6.54
N VAL A 38 4.26 1.57 -6.87
CA VAL A 38 3.65 2.74 -7.52
C VAL A 38 3.90 4.00 -6.69
N GLY A 39 3.71 3.96 -5.38
CA GLY A 39 3.98 5.09 -4.50
C GLY A 39 5.45 5.49 -4.48
N ALA A 40 6.35 4.52 -4.35
CA ALA A 40 7.79 4.77 -4.32
C ALA A 40 8.31 5.37 -5.63
N TYR A 41 7.85 4.84 -6.77
CA TYR A 41 8.22 5.38 -8.07
C TYR A 41 7.56 6.72 -8.40
N THR A 42 6.35 6.98 -7.91
CA THR A 42 5.74 8.31 -8.00
C THR A 42 6.62 9.35 -7.29
N TYR A 43 7.12 9.03 -6.10
CA TYR A 43 8.09 9.89 -5.42
C TYR A 43 9.41 9.97 -6.20
N GLY A 44 9.92 8.82 -6.65
CA GLY A 44 11.14 8.75 -7.43
C GLY A 44 11.12 9.64 -8.65
N LEU A 45 10.02 9.70 -9.39
CA LEU A 45 9.87 10.50 -10.59
C LEU A 45 9.70 12.00 -10.30
N LEU A 46 8.90 12.36 -9.28
CA LEU A 46 8.54 13.74 -9.00
C LEU A 46 9.53 14.48 -8.08
N ALA A 47 10.39 13.73 -7.37
CA ALA A 47 11.39 14.25 -6.45
C ALA A 47 12.82 13.92 -6.89
N SER A 48 13.07 13.75 -8.20
CA SER A 48 14.39 13.47 -8.73
C SER A 48 14.72 14.37 -9.91
N PRO A 49 16.02 14.49 -10.26
CA PRO A 49 16.45 15.21 -11.45
C PRO A 49 15.95 14.61 -12.77
N GLN A 50 15.27 13.44 -12.73
CA GLN A 50 14.84 12.72 -13.92
C GLN A 50 13.76 13.47 -14.69
N LEU A 51 12.80 14.10 -13.99
CA LEU A 51 11.78 14.97 -14.59
C LEU A 51 12.00 16.46 -14.26
N ASP A 52 12.99 16.78 -13.43
CA ASP A 52 13.35 18.15 -13.01
C ASP A 52 12.19 18.97 -12.43
N LEU A 53 11.23 18.27 -11.81
CA LEU A 53 9.99 18.89 -11.31
C LEU A 53 10.10 19.37 -9.86
N HIS A 54 10.92 18.73 -9.02
CA HIS A 54 11.19 19.08 -7.61
C HIS A 54 9.96 19.53 -6.82
N LEU A 55 8.86 18.72 -6.88
CA LEU A 55 7.60 19.07 -6.24
C LEU A 55 7.66 18.96 -4.70
N PRO A 56 6.87 19.76 -3.97
CA PRO A 56 6.79 19.67 -2.51
C PRO A 56 6.34 18.26 -2.07
N PHE A 57 6.93 17.74 -0.99
CA PHE A 57 6.68 16.40 -0.47
C PHE A 57 5.18 16.09 -0.27
N LEU A 58 4.42 17.03 0.34
CA LEU A 58 2.98 16.85 0.57
C LEU A 58 2.18 16.71 -0.73
N LEU A 59 2.56 17.45 -1.77
CA LEU A 59 1.91 17.33 -3.08
C LEU A 59 2.18 15.96 -3.71
N ILE A 60 3.42 15.46 -3.59
CA ILE A 60 3.79 14.13 -4.07
C ILE A 60 3.01 13.04 -3.32
N VAL A 61 2.84 13.17 -2.00
CA VAL A 61 2.01 12.23 -1.21
C VAL A 61 0.57 12.18 -1.74
N VAL A 62 -0.03 13.33 -2.06
CA VAL A 62 -1.40 13.38 -2.62
C VAL A 62 -1.45 12.73 -4.00
N ILE A 63 -0.49 13.04 -4.89
CA ILE A 63 -0.41 12.45 -6.23
C ILE A 63 -0.23 10.93 -6.13
N ALA A 64 0.66 10.46 -5.26
CA ALA A 64 0.90 9.05 -5.05
C ALA A 64 -0.32 8.33 -4.45
N ALA A 65 -1.03 8.97 -3.52
CA ALA A 65 -2.29 8.45 -2.98
C ALA A 65 -3.35 8.27 -4.08
N LEU A 66 -3.48 9.23 -4.98
CA LEU A 66 -4.38 9.14 -6.14
C LEU A 66 -3.92 8.08 -7.15
N ALA A 67 -2.62 8.01 -7.44
CA ALA A 67 -2.05 6.98 -8.31
C ALA A 67 -2.28 5.57 -7.74
N GLY A 68 -2.05 5.39 -6.43
CA GLY A 68 -2.36 4.16 -5.72
C GLY A 68 -3.85 3.81 -5.78
N MET A 69 -4.73 4.77 -5.55
CA MET A 69 -6.17 4.57 -5.64
C MET A 69 -6.59 4.11 -7.05
N ILE A 70 -6.07 4.75 -8.09
CA ILE A 70 -6.37 4.40 -9.48
C ILE A 70 -5.86 2.99 -9.79
N THR A 71 -4.64 2.65 -9.43
CA THR A 71 -4.09 1.30 -9.64
C THR A 71 -4.83 0.25 -8.84
N GLY A 72 -5.29 0.56 -7.62
CA GLY A 72 -6.15 -0.31 -6.83
C GLY A 72 -7.50 -0.58 -7.49
N ILE A 73 -8.12 0.43 -8.09
CA ILE A 73 -9.35 0.28 -8.87
C ILE A 73 -9.09 -0.55 -10.14
N LEU A 74 -8.00 -0.27 -10.87
CA LEU A 74 -7.62 -1.00 -12.09
C LEU A 74 -7.40 -2.49 -11.80
N LEU A 75 -6.73 -2.82 -10.71
CA LEU A 75 -6.60 -4.21 -10.27
C LEU A 75 -7.95 -4.78 -9.83
N GLY A 76 -8.73 -4.01 -9.09
CA GLY A 76 -10.01 -4.45 -8.54
C GLY A 76 -10.99 -4.89 -9.62
N ILE A 77 -11.04 -4.23 -10.79
CA ILE A 77 -11.99 -4.53 -11.87
C ILE A 77 -11.92 -5.99 -12.35
N PRO A 78 -10.77 -6.52 -12.81
CA PRO A 78 -10.67 -7.91 -13.25
C PRO A 78 -10.91 -8.91 -12.12
N VAL A 79 -10.59 -8.52 -10.90
CA VAL A 79 -10.63 -9.37 -9.70
C VAL A 79 -12.05 -9.52 -9.12
N LEU A 80 -13.00 -8.66 -9.49
CA LEU A 80 -14.38 -8.65 -8.98
C LEU A 80 -15.11 -10.00 -9.11
N LYS A 81 -14.83 -10.75 -10.18
CA LYS A 81 -15.46 -12.04 -10.49
C LYS A 81 -14.73 -13.22 -9.88
N LEU A 82 -13.52 -13.02 -9.39
CA LEU A 82 -12.66 -14.06 -8.86
C LEU A 82 -12.91 -14.28 -7.37
N ARG A 83 -12.69 -15.51 -6.91
CA ARG A 83 -12.84 -15.90 -5.50
C ARG A 83 -11.68 -16.81 -5.08
N GLY A 84 -11.33 -16.76 -3.81
CA GLY A 84 -10.34 -17.65 -3.20
C GLY A 84 -8.98 -17.61 -3.90
N ASP A 85 -8.45 -18.78 -4.24
CA ASP A 85 -7.09 -18.94 -4.77
C ASP A 85 -6.89 -18.27 -6.15
N TYR A 86 -7.94 -18.23 -6.99
CA TYR A 86 -7.86 -17.54 -8.29
C TYR A 86 -7.63 -16.03 -8.13
N LEU A 87 -8.19 -15.45 -7.09
CA LEU A 87 -7.95 -14.04 -6.73
C LEU A 87 -6.47 -13.83 -6.41
N ALA A 88 -5.91 -14.68 -5.55
CA ALA A 88 -4.52 -14.60 -5.12
C ALA A 88 -3.53 -14.72 -6.31
N ILE A 89 -3.80 -15.66 -7.24
CA ILE A 89 -2.95 -15.84 -8.43
C ILE A 89 -2.98 -14.60 -9.34
N VAL A 90 -4.15 -14.00 -9.54
CA VAL A 90 -4.28 -12.82 -10.43
C VAL A 90 -3.65 -11.59 -9.79
N THR A 91 -3.82 -11.37 -8.49
CA THR A 91 -3.18 -10.24 -7.79
C THR A 91 -1.66 -10.41 -7.76
N LEU A 92 -1.16 -11.62 -7.57
CA LEU A 92 0.27 -11.94 -7.67
C LEU A 92 0.81 -11.64 -9.07
N GLY A 93 0.11 -12.09 -10.12
CA GLY A 93 0.48 -11.79 -11.50
C GLY A 93 0.50 -10.30 -11.80
N PHE A 94 -0.45 -9.53 -11.24
CA PHE A 94 -0.47 -8.07 -11.37
C PHE A 94 0.76 -7.45 -10.71
N GLY A 95 1.14 -7.88 -9.51
CA GLY A 95 2.35 -7.41 -8.84
C GLY A 95 3.60 -7.62 -9.69
N GLU A 96 3.72 -8.80 -10.28
CA GLU A 96 4.85 -9.12 -11.15
C GLU A 96 4.83 -8.33 -12.46
N ILE A 97 3.64 -8.11 -13.07
CA ILE A 97 3.50 -7.26 -14.26
C ILE A 97 3.99 -5.83 -13.96
N ILE A 98 3.56 -5.23 -12.86
CA ILE A 98 4.02 -3.89 -12.47
C ILE A 98 5.55 -3.87 -12.31
N ARG A 99 6.12 -4.87 -11.63
CA ARG A 99 7.58 -4.99 -11.45
C ARG A 99 8.32 -5.10 -12.80
N ILE A 100 7.80 -5.93 -13.74
CA ILE A 100 8.37 -6.09 -15.07
C ILE A 100 8.26 -4.79 -15.87
N VAL A 101 7.12 -4.11 -15.82
CA VAL A 101 6.93 -2.82 -16.50
C VAL A 101 7.95 -1.80 -15.98
N ILE A 102 8.07 -1.66 -14.67
CA ILE A 102 9.04 -0.75 -14.04
C ILE A 102 10.46 -1.10 -14.48
N ASN A 103 10.82 -2.39 -14.53
CA ASN A 103 12.15 -2.85 -14.89
C ASN A 103 12.51 -2.62 -16.36
N ASN A 104 11.51 -2.52 -17.25
CA ASN A 104 11.71 -2.37 -18.70
C ASN A 104 11.49 -0.94 -19.21
N MET A 105 11.08 0.00 -18.36
CA MET A 105 10.89 1.40 -18.74
C MET A 105 12.12 2.25 -18.40
N ASP A 106 13.28 1.92 -18.97
CA ASP A 106 14.57 2.56 -18.65
C ASP A 106 14.53 4.08 -18.74
N TRP A 107 13.84 4.61 -19.74
CA TRP A 107 13.74 6.06 -19.98
C TRP A 107 12.96 6.81 -18.88
N LEU A 108 12.08 6.13 -18.13
CA LEU A 108 11.27 6.74 -17.09
C LEU A 108 11.72 6.33 -15.67
N THR A 109 11.93 5.04 -15.44
CA THR A 109 12.18 4.47 -14.12
C THR A 109 13.66 4.19 -13.82
N GLY A 110 14.53 4.39 -14.82
CA GLY A 110 15.93 3.99 -14.73
C GLY A 110 16.14 2.47 -14.84
N GLY A 111 15.08 1.72 -15.16
CA GLY A 111 15.13 0.27 -15.34
C GLY A 111 15.70 -0.49 -14.13
N PRO A 112 16.58 -1.49 -14.36
CA PRO A 112 17.19 -2.27 -13.26
C PRO A 112 18.06 -1.43 -12.32
N GLN A 113 18.61 -0.30 -12.79
CA GLN A 113 19.46 0.59 -11.99
C GLN A 113 18.65 1.39 -10.96
N GLY A 114 17.34 1.57 -11.21
CA GLY A 114 16.46 2.36 -10.38
C GLY A 114 16.72 3.87 -10.42
N ILE A 115 16.09 4.60 -9.54
CA ILE A 115 16.21 6.06 -9.42
C ILE A 115 16.99 6.39 -8.15
N ALA A 116 18.12 7.07 -8.31
CA ALA A 116 18.95 7.55 -7.20
C ALA A 116 18.87 9.07 -7.07
N ARG A 117 19.45 9.60 -5.99
CA ARG A 117 19.54 11.05 -5.69
C ARG A 117 18.16 11.71 -5.56
N LEU A 118 17.24 11.03 -4.88
CA LEU A 118 15.93 11.59 -4.57
C LEU A 118 16.07 12.78 -3.61
N ASP A 119 15.25 13.80 -3.83
CA ASP A 119 15.18 14.95 -2.95
C ASP A 119 14.80 14.53 -1.53
N LYS A 120 15.18 15.38 -0.59
CA LYS A 120 14.79 15.17 0.81
C LYS A 120 13.31 15.49 0.98
N ALA A 121 12.62 14.70 1.78
CA ALA A 121 11.28 15.08 2.21
C ALA A 121 11.35 16.43 2.94
N SER A 122 10.62 17.41 2.48
CA SER A 122 10.51 18.72 3.13
C SER A 122 9.05 19.10 3.34
N ILE A 123 8.71 19.53 4.56
CA ILE A 123 7.38 20.03 4.90
C ILE A 123 7.55 21.42 5.53
N ALA A 124 6.92 22.42 4.92
CA ALA A 124 6.96 23.81 5.41
C ALA A 124 8.39 24.36 5.65
N GLY A 125 9.36 23.96 4.81
CA GLY A 125 10.75 24.42 4.92
C GLY A 125 11.61 23.60 5.91
N ILE A 126 11.06 22.62 6.59
CA ILE A 126 11.80 21.70 7.45
C ILE A 126 12.19 20.48 6.62
N GLU A 127 13.49 20.28 6.40
CA GLU A 127 14.00 19.10 5.69
C GLU A 127 14.14 17.91 6.66
N PHE A 128 13.50 16.80 6.32
CA PHE A 128 13.63 15.55 7.06
C PHE A 128 14.90 14.81 6.62
N THR A 129 16.01 15.18 7.25
CA THR A 129 17.33 14.59 6.90
C THR A 129 17.76 13.51 7.88
N ARG A 130 17.38 13.62 9.14
CA ARG A 130 17.80 12.72 10.21
C ARG A 130 16.82 11.54 10.35
N PRO A 131 17.29 10.35 10.65
CA PRO A 131 16.41 9.19 10.88
C PRO A 131 15.35 9.41 11.97
N VAL A 132 15.63 10.29 12.94
CA VAL A 132 14.68 10.68 14.01
C VAL A 132 13.50 11.49 13.47
N GLU A 133 13.76 12.38 12.51
CA GLU A 133 12.73 13.23 11.89
C GLU A 133 11.79 12.36 11.04
N ILE A 134 12.36 11.40 10.29
CA ILE A 134 11.59 10.41 9.51
C ILE A 134 10.75 9.53 10.45
N TYR A 135 11.26 9.19 11.63
CA TYR A 135 10.51 8.44 12.64
C TYR A 135 9.22 9.17 13.06
N TRP A 136 9.30 10.47 13.38
CA TRP A 136 8.12 11.25 13.76
C TRP A 136 7.12 11.38 12.62
N LEU A 137 7.60 11.59 11.38
CA LEU A 137 6.75 11.61 10.19
C LEU A 137 6.00 10.29 10.03
N LEU A 138 6.73 9.15 10.10
CA LEU A 138 6.15 7.81 10.00
C LEU A 138 5.14 7.56 11.10
N LEU A 139 5.45 7.91 12.33
CA LEU A 139 4.56 7.72 13.48
C LEU A 139 3.24 8.46 13.28
N VAL A 140 3.29 9.71 12.83
CA VAL A 140 2.09 10.51 12.53
C VAL A 140 1.27 9.84 11.42
N VAL A 141 1.92 9.39 10.34
CA VAL A 141 1.22 8.76 9.22
C VAL A 141 0.60 7.42 9.63
N VAL A 142 1.31 6.60 10.40
CA VAL A 142 0.78 5.32 10.94
C VAL A 142 -0.43 5.56 11.83
N VAL A 143 -0.37 6.54 12.74
CA VAL A 143 -1.51 6.88 13.61
C VAL A 143 -2.70 7.38 12.78
N LEU A 144 -2.46 8.26 11.80
CA LEU A 144 -3.53 8.74 10.90
C LEU A 144 -4.14 7.58 10.11
N ALA A 145 -3.33 6.70 9.54
CA ALA A 145 -3.81 5.51 8.82
C ALA A 145 -4.63 4.61 9.73
N ALA A 146 -4.17 4.34 10.95
CA ALA A 146 -4.89 3.53 11.93
C ALA A 146 -6.26 4.15 12.29
N VAL A 147 -6.31 5.48 12.51
CA VAL A 147 -7.57 6.19 12.79
C VAL A 147 -8.53 6.14 11.60
N ILE A 148 -8.02 6.34 10.37
CA ILE A 148 -8.83 6.25 9.15
C ILE A 148 -9.40 4.84 8.99
N VAL A 149 -8.58 3.81 9.14
CA VAL A 149 -9.00 2.41 9.02
C VAL A 149 -10.00 2.03 10.10
N TRP A 150 -9.77 2.44 11.34
CA TRP A 150 -10.72 2.24 12.44
C TRP A 150 -12.08 2.89 12.15
N ARG A 151 -12.10 4.11 11.61
CA ARG A 151 -13.35 4.77 11.18
C ARG A 151 -14.04 4.05 10.02
N LEU A 152 -13.27 3.56 9.06
CA LEU A 152 -13.80 2.80 7.92
C LEU A 152 -14.42 1.48 8.37
N GLU A 153 -13.78 0.77 9.29
CA GLU A 153 -14.31 -0.46 9.90
C GLU A 153 -15.69 -0.26 10.52
N HIS A 154 -15.90 0.84 11.26
CA HIS A 154 -17.16 1.15 11.91
C HIS A 154 -18.20 1.82 10.98
N SER A 155 -17.85 2.07 9.73
CA SER A 155 -18.71 2.67 8.71
C SER A 155 -19.62 1.63 8.04
N ILE A 156 -20.52 2.11 7.17
CA ILE A 156 -21.35 1.25 6.30
C ILE A 156 -20.48 0.37 5.39
N LEU A 157 -19.34 0.90 4.93
CA LEU A 157 -18.39 0.14 4.10
C LEU A 157 -17.75 -1.01 4.88
N GLY A 158 -17.34 -0.79 6.13
CA GLY A 158 -16.76 -1.83 6.98
C GLY A 158 -17.76 -2.97 7.25
N LYS A 159 -19.03 -2.63 7.52
CA LYS A 159 -20.10 -3.62 7.66
C LYS A 159 -20.34 -4.41 6.37
N ALA A 160 -20.26 -3.74 5.21
CA ALA A 160 -20.39 -4.41 3.91
C ALA A 160 -19.21 -5.37 3.66
N TRP A 161 -17.98 -4.98 4.05
CA TRP A 161 -16.81 -5.86 3.95
C TRP A 161 -16.95 -7.09 4.85
N ALA A 162 -17.38 -6.92 6.10
CA ALA A 162 -17.61 -8.03 7.00
C ALA A 162 -18.65 -9.00 6.45
N ALA A 163 -19.75 -8.51 5.90
CA ALA A 163 -20.78 -9.35 5.27
C ALA A 163 -20.23 -10.12 4.04
N ILE A 164 -19.40 -9.47 3.20
CA ILE A 164 -18.77 -10.11 2.02
C ILE A 164 -17.78 -11.19 2.45
N ARG A 165 -17.05 -10.96 3.53
CA ARG A 165 -16.09 -11.93 4.09
C ARG A 165 -16.78 -13.21 4.56
N GLU A 166 -17.96 -13.11 5.20
CA GLU A 166 -18.73 -14.26 5.67
C GLU A 166 -19.33 -15.04 4.48
N ASP A 167 -20.15 -14.39 3.66
CA ASP A 167 -20.72 -14.96 2.45
C ASP A 167 -21.06 -13.88 1.42
N GLN A 168 -20.38 -13.89 0.29
CA GLN A 168 -20.58 -12.91 -0.78
C GLN A 168 -21.95 -13.01 -1.44
N ASP A 169 -22.54 -14.21 -1.56
CA ASP A 169 -23.82 -14.41 -2.22
C ASP A 169 -24.97 -14.01 -1.28
N ALA A 170 -24.85 -14.33 0.00
CA ALA A 170 -25.77 -13.85 1.03
C ALA A 170 -25.75 -12.32 1.12
N ALA A 171 -24.56 -11.70 1.09
CA ALA A 171 -24.41 -10.23 1.09
C ALA A 171 -25.13 -9.58 -0.10
N ARG A 172 -25.06 -10.20 -1.30
CA ARG A 172 -25.83 -9.73 -2.47
C ARG A 172 -27.33 -9.89 -2.27
N GLY A 173 -27.76 -11.01 -1.67
CA GLY A 173 -29.17 -11.29 -1.42
C GLY A 173 -29.85 -10.24 -0.53
N ILE A 174 -29.13 -9.66 0.42
CA ILE A 174 -29.61 -8.57 1.30
C ILE A 174 -29.40 -7.15 0.70
N GLY A 175 -28.98 -7.06 -0.59
CA GLY A 175 -28.89 -5.79 -1.32
C GLY A 175 -27.54 -5.07 -1.23
N ILE A 176 -26.48 -5.69 -0.67
CA ILE A 176 -25.13 -5.09 -0.65
C ILE A 176 -24.52 -5.12 -2.04
N ASN A 177 -24.07 -3.97 -2.53
CA ASN A 177 -23.31 -3.90 -3.78
C ASN A 177 -21.88 -4.37 -3.57
N THR A 178 -21.66 -5.69 -3.71
CA THR A 178 -20.36 -6.34 -3.48
C THR A 178 -19.26 -5.82 -4.41
N THR A 179 -19.62 -5.40 -5.64
CA THR A 179 -18.68 -4.81 -6.59
C THR A 179 -18.08 -3.51 -6.07
N ARG A 180 -18.95 -2.56 -5.65
CA ARG A 180 -18.49 -1.27 -5.11
C ARG A 180 -17.72 -1.44 -3.81
N ALA A 181 -18.16 -2.34 -2.94
CA ALA A 181 -17.49 -2.60 -1.67
C ALA A 181 -16.09 -3.19 -1.87
N LYS A 182 -15.91 -4.15 -2.79
CA LYS A 182 -14.60 -4.71 -3.14
C LYS A 182 -13.67 -3.65 -3.76
N LEU A 183 -14.17 -2.86 -4.73
CA LEU A 183 -13.39 -1.78 -5.33
C LEU A 183 -12.95 -0.75 -4.29
N ALA A 184 -13.81 -0.41 -3.34
CA ALA A 184 -13.46 0.49 -2.24
C ALA A 184 -12.36 -0.11 -1.35
N ALA A 185 -12.40 -1.43 -1.06
CA ALA A 185 -11.35 -2.10 -0.30
C ALA A 185 -10.00 -2.02 -1.02
N PHE A 186 -9.94 -2.37 -2.30
CA PHE A 186 -8.71 -2.26 -3.09
C PHE A 186 -8.21 -0.82 -3.22
N ALA A 187 -9.11 0.13 -3.48
CA ALA A 187 -8.75 1.55 -3.61
C ALA A 187 -8.15 2.12 -2.32
N THR A 188 -8.77 1.87 -1.16
CA THR A 188 -8.29 2.36 0.13
C THR A 188 -7.00 1.69 0.56
N SER A 189 -6.90 0.38 0.37
CA SER A 189 -5.69 -0.41 0.64
C SER A 189 -4.51 0.07 -0.20
N ALA A 190 -4.71 0.21 -1.51
CA ALA A 190 -3.70 0.69 -2.45
C ALA A 190 -3.25 2.13 -2.15
N THR A 191 -4.16 3.00 -1.70
CA THR A 191 -3.83 4.36 -1.28
C THR A 191 -2.84 4.35 -0.12
N ILE A 192 -3.09 3.53 0.92
CA ILE A 192 -2.20 3.41 2.08
C ILE A 192 -0.87 2.79 1.66
N GLY A 193 -0.89 1.74 0.84
CA GLY A 193 0.32 1.10 0.31
C GLY A 193 1.18 2.08 -0.48
N SER A 194 0.55 2.92 -1.30
CA SER A 194 1.26 3.96 -2.08
C SER A 194 1.88 5.04 -1.18
N ILE A 195 1.17 5.50 -0.15
CA ILE A 195 1.73 6.44 0.84
C ILE A 195 2.94 5.84 1.56
N ALA A 196 2.87 4.55 1.94
CA ALA A 196 4.01 3.84 2.51
C ALA A 196 5.21 3.82 1.53
N GLY A 197 4.95 3.63 0.24
CA GLY A 197 5.95 3.69 -0.82
C GLY A 197 6.66 5.04 -0.93
N VAL A 198 5.90 6.13 -0.87
CA VAL A 198 6.47 7.49 -0.85
C VAL A 198 7.44 7.67 0.31
N ILE A 199 7.04 7.28 1.52
CA ILE A 199 7.87 7.48 2.71
C ILE A 199 9.10 6.58 2.68
N PHE A 200 8.96 5.35 2.17
CA PHE A 200 10.10 4.46 1.94
C PHE A 200 11.12 5.09 0.98
N ALA A 201 10.67 5.55 -0.19
CA ALA A 201 11.53 6.19 -1.19
C ALA A 201 12.21 7.44 -0.63
N ALA A 202 11.48 8.28 0.10
CA ALA A 202 12.00 9.46 0.77
C ALA A 202 13.06 9.11 1.84
N SER A 203 12.86 8.00 2.58
CA SER A 203 13.78 7.54 3.64
C SER A 203 15.07 6.93 3.10
N GLN A 204 14.97 6.14 2.02
CA GLN A 204 16.11 5.46 1.40
C GLN A 204 16.85 6.34 0.41
N ARG A 205 16.16 7.35 -0.19
CA ARG A 205 16.68 8.22 -1.26
C ARG A 205 17.16 7.45 -2.49
N PHE A 206 16.65 6.25 -2.63
CA PHE A 206 16.92 5.33 -3.73
C PHE A 206 15.73 4.39 -3.88
N VAL A 207 15.35 4.11 -5.11
CA VAL A 207 14.27 3.17 -5.44
C VAL A 207 14.74 2.28 -6.58
N SER A 208 14.66 0.96 -6.39
CA SER A 208 14.94 -0.02 -7.44
C SER A 208 13.81 -1.04 -7.55
N PRO A 209 13.62 -1.69 -8.72
CA PRO A 209 12.61 -2.73 -8.89
C PRO A 209 12.83 -3.95 -7.98
N GLU A 210 14.08 -4.18 -7.58
CA GLU A 210 14.46 -5.28 -6.68
C GLU A 210 13.92 -5.13 -5.26
N SER A 211 13.56 -3.90 -4.85
CA SER A 211 12.91 -3.65 -3.55
C SER A 211 11.45 -4.08 -3.51
N PHE A 212 10.85 -4.45 -4.64
CA PHE A 212 9.42 -4.77 -4.77
C PHE A 212 9.21 -6.18 -5.31
N THR A 213 9.86 -7.14 -4.68
CA THR A 213 9.78 -8.55 -5.07
C THR A 213 8.53 -9.23 -4.49
N LEU A 214 8.19 -10.36 -5.08
CA LEU A 214 7.14 -11.25 -4.56
C LEU A 214 7.41 -11.67 -3.10
N GLN A 215 8.68 -11.84 -2.72
CA GLN A 215 9.06 -12.18 -1.35
C GLN A 215 8.59 -11.11 -0.35
N GLU A 216 8.71 -9.83 -0.70
CA GLU A 216 8.21 -8.72 0.13
C GLU A 216 6.69 -8.79 0.29
N SER A 217 5.95 -9.08 -0.79
CA SER A 217 4.49 -9.25 -0.73
C SER A 217 4.09 -10.39 0.20
N VAL A 218 4.76 -11.53 0.08
CA VAL A 218 4.51 -12.70 0.94
C VAL A 218 4.83 -12.40 2.39
N LEU A 219 5.92 -11.68 2.67
CA LEU A 219 6.29 -11.28 4.04
C LEU A 219 5.21 -10.39 4.67
N ILE A 220 4.68 -9.40 3.93
CA ILE A 220 3.63 -8.51 4.42
C ILE A 220 2.35 -9.29 4.71
N VAL A 221 1.97 -10.22 3.81
CA VAL A 221 0.81 -11.10 4.00
C VAL A 221 1.00 -12.00 5.24
N LEU A 222 2.17 -12.63 5.39
CA LEU A 222 2.48 -13.48 6.54
C LEU A 222 2.40 -12.71 7.85
N MET A 223 2.88 -11.46 7.88
CA MET A 223 2.76 -10.60 9.07
C MET A 223 1.30 -10.45 9.50
N ILE A 224 0.38 -10.22 8.56
CA ILE A 224 -1.04 -10.05 8.87
C ILE A 224 -1.66 -11.38 9.30
N VAL A 225 -1.39 -12.46 8.57
CA VAL A 225 -1.95 -13.78 8.86
C VAL A 225 -1.53 -14.29 10.23
N ILE A 226 -0.33 -13.94 10.70
CA ILE A 226 0.17 -14.33 12.02
C ILE A 226 -0.32 -13.39 13.11
N VAL A 227 -0.28 -12.07 12.87
CA VAL A 227 -0.59 -11.06 13.89
C VAL A 227 -2.08 -10.99 14.20
N VAL A 228 -2.96 -11.11 13.21
CA VAL A 228 -4.41 -11.01 13.42
C VAL A 228 -4.95 -12.09 14.35
N PRO A 229 -4.66 -13.40 14.16
CA PRO A 229 -5.11 -14.45 15.09
C PRO A 229 -4.50 -14.31 16.49
N VAL A 230 -3.21 -13.92 16.58
CA VAL A 230 -2.55 -13.73 17.88
C VAL A 230 -3.16 -12.57 18.65
N ALA A 231 -3.46 -11.45 17.96
CA ALA A 231 -4.13 -10.31 18.59
C ALA A 231 -5.56 -10.67 19.05
N LEU A 232 -6.32 -11.44 18.24
CA LEU A 232 -7.65 -11.94 18.63
C LEU A 232 -7.58 -12.94 19.79
N GLY A 233 -6.59 -13.83 19.79
CA GLY A 233 -6.36 -14.79 20.88
C GLY A 233 -6.02 -14.10 22.21
N LEU A 234 -5.23 -13.02 22.17
CA LEU A 234 -4.90 -12.20 23.34
C LEU A 234 -6.06 -11.32 23.84
N ALA A 235 -7.02 -10.99 22.96
CA ALA A 235 -8.20 -10.20 23.35
C ALA A 235 -9.31 -11.05 23.97
N ILE A 236 -9.22 -12.38 23.89
CA ILE A 236 -10.18 -13.35 24.45
C ILE A 236 -9.68 -13.91 25.81
N LEU A 237 -8.43 -13.72 26.15
CA LEU A 237 -7.82 -14.05 27.45
C LEU A 237 -7.89 -12.86 28.39
#